data_f19244f98625adca12a4e9cb5c1d20e4
#
_entry.id   f19244f98625adca12a4e9cb5c1d20e4
#
_cell.length_a   1.000
_cell.length_b   1.000
_cell.length_c   1.000
_cell.angle_alpha   90.00
_cell.angle_beta   90.00
_cell.angle_gamma   90.00
#
_symmetry.space_group_name_H-M   'P 1'
#
loop_
_entity.id
_entity.type
_entity.pdbx_description
1 polymer ?
#
loop_
_entity_poly.entity_id
_entity_poly.type
_entity_poly.pdbx_seq_one_letter_code
_entity_poly.pdbx_strand_id
1 'polypeptide(L)'
;MRVTEGGLEFEVPGESTRGVEASVFYNPRQELNRDLTVATLRAYERRNPHAESYLDAMTASGVRGLRAAADGWAVTCCDRDEAAVDLARENAARNDLEVDVRHADANVELHRSAYDVVDLDPFGTPMPFADAAFARCRNLLCVTATDTAPLCGAHFNSGVRSYGAVPRNTDYHPEMGVRILLSALARSGARFDVGVQPLLTHASSHYVRTYLELERKPTAADAALEELGSLSHCEDCLYREHHRGLIADPLETCPNCGGERLLEAGPLWLGPTCDPAFVAAVRDRIPDEFATANKGRELLETLEAELAVPTHYDQHRLCKEWGLPANAMDDFLADLGEAGYDASRAHYSGTTFKTDATVGEIRAATAESLSD
;
A
#
# COMPACT_ATOMS: atom_id res chain seq x y z
N MET A 1 -5.44 -12.73 26.21
CA MET A 1 -6.86 -12.39 25.88
C MET A 1 -7.26 -13.20 24.65
N ARG A 2 -8.52 -13.68 24.58
CA ARG A 2 -8.98 -14.41 23.39
C ARG A 2 -9.72 -13.48 22.44
N VAL A 3 -9.46 -13.64 21.14
CA VAL A 3 -10.12 -12.93 20.04
C VAL A 3 -10.52 -13.96 18.98
N THR A 4 -11.51 -13.63 18.18
CA THR A 4 -11.92 -14.44 17.02
C THR A 4 -11.76 -13.58 15.76
N GLU A 5 -10.98 -14.07 14.79
CA GLU A 5 -10.84 -13.45 13.47
C GLU A 5 -10.95 -14.51 12.37
N GLY A 6 -11.74 -14.25 11.33
CA GLY A 6 -11.90 -15.17 10.21
C GLY A 6 -12.39 -16.56 10.60
N GLY A 7 -13.18 -16.68 11.68
CA GLY A 7 -13.68 -17.95 12.19
C GLY A 7 -12.69 -18.74 13.06
N LEU A 8 -11.49 -18.23 13.29
CA LEU A 8 -10.45 -18.85 14.12
C LEU A 8 -10.34 -18.19 15.50
N GLU A 9 -9.99 -18.95 16.52
CA GLU A 9 -9.76 -18.45 17.88
C GLU A 9 -8.26 -18.24 18.15
N PHE A 10 -7.90 -17.03 18.59
CA PHE A 10 -6.52 -16.69 18.92
C PHE A 10 -6.37 -16.28 20.38
N GLU A 11 -5.33 -16.79 21.02
CA GLU A 11 -4.78 -16.17 22.21
C GLU A 11 -3.90 -14.99 21.75
N VAL A 12 -4.12 -13.80 22.28
CA VAL A 12 -3.32 -12.61 21.98
C VAL A 12 -2.99 -11.90 23.28
N PRO A 13 -1.88 -11.13 23.36
CA PRO A 13 -1.57 -10.34 24.54
C PRO A 13 -2.72 -9.39 24.89
N GLY A 14 -3.00 -9.22 26.17
CA GLY A 14 -3.94 -8.21 26.65
C GLY A 14 -3.43 -6.81 26.34
N GLU A 15 -4.34 -5.82 26.34
CA GLU A 15 -3.92 -4.41 26.26
C GLU A 15 -2.89 -4.10 27.35
N SER A 16 -1.76 -3.54 26.96
CA SER A 16 -0.69 -3.12 27.89
C SER A 16 -1.26 -2.10 28.88
N THR A 17 -1.54 -2.53 30.11
CA THR A 17 -1.75 -1.62 31.22
C THR A 17 -0.41 -0.93 31.53
N ARG A 18 -0.34 0.36 31.28
CA ARG A 18 0.74 1.30 31.56
C ARG A 18 2.05 0.67 32.11
N GLY A 19 3.03 0.49 31.24
CA GLY A 19 4.43 0.30 31.64
C GLY A 19 5.02 -1.11 31.47
N VAL A 20 4.27 -2.09 31.00
CA VAL A 20 4.81 -3.39 30.55
C VAL A 20 4.55 -3.48 29.06
N GLU A 21 5.60 -3.48 28.23
CA GLU A 21 5.48 -3.81 26.80
C GLU A 21 4.88 -5.21 26.68
N ALA A 22 3.81 -5.35 25.88
CA ALA A 22 3.28 -6.67 25.57
C ALA A 22 4.40 -7.49 24.91
N SER A 23 4.65 -8.69 25.37
CA SER A 23 5.75 -9.53 24.88
C SER A 23 5.60 -9.90 23.40
N VAL A 24 4.38 -9.90 22.87
CA VAL A 24 4.06 -10.20 21.45
C VAL A 24 3.06 -9.16 20.93
N PHE A 25 3.21 -8.76 19.68
CA PHE A 25 2.35 -7.75 19.07
C PHE A 25 1.03 -8.32 18.57
N TYR A 26 -0.05 -7.59 18.84
CA TYR A 26 -1.35 -7.76 18.22
C TYR A 26 -2.07 -6.40 18.16
N ASN A 27 -2.58 -6.02 16.98
CA ASN A 27 -3.34 -4.77 16.80
C ASN A 27 -4.70 -5.08 16.15
N PRO A 28 -5.82 -4.94 16.89
CA PRO A 28 -7.16 -5.20 16.36
C PRO A 28 -7.55 -4.24 15.22
N ARG A 29 -6.96 -3.01 15.18
CA ARG A 29 -7.22 -2.05 14.09
C ARG A 29 -6.70 -2.51 12.73
N GLN A 30 -5.82 -3.51 12.69
CA GLN A 30 -5.30 -4.11 11.46
C GLN A 30 -6.12 -5.31 10.97
N GLU A 31 -7.29 -5.61 11.54
CA GLU A 31 -8.15 -6.69 11.10
C GLU A 31 -8.54 -6.53 9.62
N LEU A 32 -8.89 -5.32 9.17
CA LEU A 32 -9.14 -5.04 7.74
C LEU A 32 -7.95 -5.45 6.86
N ASN A 33 -6.71 -5.12 7.24
CA ASN A 33 -5.50 -5.51 6.51
C ASN A 33 -5.40 -7.05 6.39
N ARG A 34 -5.69 -7.78 7.46
CA ARG A 34 -5.66 -9.24 7.48
C ARG A 34 -6.82 -9.87 6.68
N ASP A 35 -8.02 -9.30 6.76
CA ASP A 35 -9.18 -9.71 5.96
C ASP A 35 -8.91 -9.55 4.47
N LEU A 36 -8.37 -8.39 4.07
CA LEU A 36 -7.97 -8.14 2.68
C LEU A 36 -6.84 -9.06 2.23
N THR A 37 -5.91 -9.44 3.13
CA THR A 37 -4.85 -10.41 2.79
C THR A 37 -5.46 -11.77 2.42
N VAL A 38 -6.38 -12.31 3.23
CA VAL A 38 -7.05 -13.59 2.93
C VAL A 38 -7.83 -13.51 1.61
N ALA A 39 -8.61 -12.45 1.40
CA ALA A 39 -9.34 -12.27 0.14
C ALA A 39 -8.40 -12.15 -1.08
N THR A 40 -7.25 -11.47 -0.90
CA THR A 40 -6.21 -11.36 -1.94
C THR A 40 -5.59 -12.71 -2.26
N LEU A 41 -5.26 -13.52 -1.26
CA LEU A 41 -4.72 -14.87 -1.44
C LEU A 41 -5.71 -15.76 -2.21
N ARG A 42 -7.01 -15.72 -1.89
CA ARG A 42 -8.08 -16.43 -2.62
C ARG A 42 -8.22 -15.97 -4.07
N ALA A 43 -8.04 -14.68 -4.34
CA ALA A 43 -8.03 -14.17 -5.69
C ALA A 43 -6.77 -14.61 -6.46
N TYR A 44 -5.62 -14.59 -5.76
CA TYR A 44 -4.33 -14.94 -6.36
C TYR A 44 -4.21 -16.43 -6.68
N GLU A 45 -4.72 -17.32 -5.84
CA GLU A 45 -4.79 -18.76 -6.10
C GLU A 45 -5.46 -19.06 -7.46
N ARG A 46 -6.51 -18.33 -7.81
CA ARG A 46 -7.16 -18.51 -9.12
C ARG A 46 -6.35 -17.92 -10.26
N ARG A 47 -5.59 -16.86 -10.02
CA ARG A 47 -4.68 -16.26 -11.01
C ARG A 47 -3.44 -17.13 -11.24
N ASN A 48 -2.92 -17.73 -10.15
CA ASN A 48 -1.76 -18.61 -10.18
C ASN A 48 -2.02 -19.91 -9.36
N PRO A 49 -2.69 -20.93 -9.97
CA PRO A 49 -3.05 -22.16 -9.27
C PRO A 49 -1.85 -23.06 -8.85
N HIS A 50 -0.64 -22.68 -9.23
CA HIS A 50 0.59 -23.40 -8.87
C HIS A 50 1.29 -22.80 -7.66
N ALA A 51 0.80 -21.68 -7.14
CA ALA A 51 1.32 -21.09 -5.90
C ALA A 51 0.69 -21.82 -4.70
N GLU A 52 1.54 -22.45 -3.88
CA GLU A 52 1.09 -23.28 -2.76
C GLU A 52 1.71 -22.83 -1.43
N SER A 53 2.96 -22.33 -1.46
CA SER A 53 3.73 -22.02 -0.24
C SER A 53 3.66 -20.55 0.14
N TYR A 54 3.37 -20.29 1.42
CA TYR A 54 3.25 -18.95 2.00
C TYR A 54 4.19 -18.79 3.21
N LEU A 55 4.98 -17.73 3.22
CA LEU A 55 5.80 -17.32 4.37
C LEU A 55 5.16 -16.10 5.05
N ASP A 56 4.76 -16.24 6.31
CA ASP A 56 4.53 -15.14 7.25
C ASP A 56 5.85 -14.84 7.94
N ALA A 57 6.58 -13.83 7.43
CA ALA A 57 7.98 -13.61 7.79
C ALA A 57 8.19 -12.95 9.16
N MET A 58 7.14 -12.38 9.75
CA MET A 58 7.13 -11.72 11.07
C MET A 58 5.80 -12.00 11.76
N THR A 59 5.62 -13.27 12.14
CA THR A 59 4.30 -13.81 12.43
C THR A 59 3.66 -13.29 13.71
N ALA A 60 4.44 -12.79 14.67
CA ALA A 60 3.97 -12.32 15.97
C ALA A 60 3.01 -13.33 16.64
N SER A 61 1.73 -13.01 16.80
CA SER A 61 0.70 -13.92 17.35
C SER A 61 0.23 -15.02 16.39
N GLY A 62 0.72 -15.05 15.15
CA GLY A 62 0.35 -16.04 14.15
C GLY A 62 -0.93 -15.74 13.37
N VAL A 63 -1.68 -14.71 13.71
CA VAL A 63 -3.04 -14.48 13.17
C VAL A 63 -3.07 -14.46 11.64
N ARG A 64 -2.12 -13.79 10.97
CA ARG A 64 -2.08 -13.69 9.52
C ARG A 64 -1.76 -15.03 8.86
N GLY A 65 -0.65 -15.66 9.24
CA GLY A 65 -0.22 -16.94 8.69
C GLY A 65 -1.23 -18.06 8.95
N LEU A 66 -1.80 -18.14 10.16
CA LEU A 66 -2.79 -19.17 10.50
C LEU A 66 -4.10 -19.01 9.73
N ARG A 67 -4.52 -17.78 9.43
CA ARG A 67 -5.67 -17.53 8.55
C ARG A 67 -5.40 -17.98 7.12
N ALA A 68 -4.17 -17.78 6.61
CA ALA A 68 -3.77 -18.33 5.32
C ALA A 68 -3.74 -19.87 5.32
N ALA A 69 -3.27 -20.50 6.42
CA ALA A 69 -3.28 -21.95 6.55
C ALA A 69 -4.70 -22.54 6.58
N ALA A 70 -5.63 -21.89 7.29
CA ALA A 70 -7.04 -22.27 7.28
C ALA A 70 -7.69 -22.19 5.90
N ASP A 71 -7.13 -21.37 5.02
CA ASP A 71 -7.56 -21.19 3.63
C ASP A 71 -6.83 -22.15 2.64
N GLY A 72 -5.99 -23.05 3.16
CA GLY A 72 -5.38 -24.16 2.41
C GLY A 72 -3.92 -23.94 1.97
N TRP A 73 -3.29 -22.81 2.33
CA TRP A 73 -1.89 -22.56 2.00
C TRP A 73 -0.94 -23.41 2.86
N ALA A 74 0.15 -23.90 2.25
CA ALA A 74 1.26 -24.52 2.99
C ALA A 74 2.09 -23.41 3.66
N VAL A 75 1.80 -23.15 4.94
CA VAL A 75 2.31 -21.97 5.66
C VAL A 75 3.54 -22.29 6.48
N THR A 76 4.55 -21.41 6.33
CA THR A 76 5.63 -21.25 7.30
C THR A 76 5.42 -19.93 8.04
N CYS A 77 5.31 -19.98 9.36
CA CYS A 77 5.33 -18.82 10.25
C CYS A 77 6.75 -18.65 10.80
N CYS A 78 7.30 -17.45 10.72
CA CYS A 78 8.65 -17.15 11.19
C CYS A 78 8.64 -15.91 12.09
N ASP A 79 9.35 -15.98 13.22
CA ASP A 79 9.63 -14.82 14.06
C ASP A 79 10.99 -14.97 14.73
N ARG A 80 11.65 -13.84 15.00
CA ARG A 80 12.90 -13.78 15.77
C ARG A 80 12.69 -13.81 17.28
N ASP A 81 11.45 -13.55 17.76
CA ASP A 81 11.08 -13.57 19.15
C ASP A 81 10.52 -14.95 19.52
N GLU A 82 11.16 -15.63 20.47
CA GLU A 82 10.76 -16.95 20.95
C GLU A 82 9.33 -16.94 21.52
N ALA A 83 8.94 -15.86 22.21
CA ALA A 83 7.59 -15.73 22.76
C ALA A 83 6.52 -15.62 21.66
N ALA A 84 6.82 -14.97 20.54
CA ALA A 84 5.96 -14.93 19.35
C ALA A 84 5.82 -16.32 18.72
N VAL A 85 6.94 -17.03 18.57
CA VAL A 85 6.97 -18.39 18.03
C VAL A 85 6.14 -19.35 18.88
N ASP A 86 6.27 -19.29 20.20
CA ASP A 86 5.50 -20.16 21.10
C ASP A 86 4.02 -19.82 21.06
N LEU A 87 3.65 -18.53 21.03
CA LEU A 87 2.26 -18.10 20.91
C LEU A 87 1.64 -18.52 19.56
N ALA A 88 2.40 -18.42 18.47
CA ALA A 88 1.93 -18.87 17.15
C ALA A 88 1.70 -20.39 17.11
N ARG A 89 2.58 -21.20 17.77
CA ARG A 89 2.37 -22.64 17.91
C ARG A 89 1.13 -22.98 18.74
N GLU A 90 0.92 -22.29 19.86
CA GLU A 90 -0.27 -22.46 20.69
C GLU A 90 -1.56 -22.12 19.92
N ASN A 91 -1.54 -21.04 19.14
CA ASN A 91 -2.68 -20.65 18.30
C ASN A 91 -2.92 -21.62 17.14
N ALA A 92 -1.87 -22.17 16.53
CA ALA A 92 -1.99 -23.22 15.52
C ALA A 92 -2.65 -24.49 16.10
N ALA A 93 -2.15 -24.96 17.24
CA ALA A 93 -2.70 -26.14 17.92
C ALA A 93 -4.16 -25.92 18.37
N ARG A 94 -4.52 -24.70 18.80
CA ARG A 94 -5.89 -24.35 19.20
C ARG A 94 -6.91 -24.49 18.07
N ASN A 95 -6.46 -24.25 16.84
CA ASN A 95 -7.30 -24.29 15.64
C ASN A 95 -7.10 -25.57 14.80
N ASP A 96 -6.40 -26.57 15.33
CA ASP A 96 -6.07 -27.81 14.62
C ASP A 96 -5.40 -27.60 13.26
N LEU A 97 -4.54 -26.56 13.15
CA LEU A 97 -3.84 -26.20 11.91
C LEU A 97 -2.41 -26.77 11.89
N GLU A 98 -2.05 -27.40 10.77
CA GLU A 98 -0.69 -27.85 10.50
C GLU A 98 0.11 -26.72 9.84
N VAL A 99 1.04 -26.11 10.58
CA VAL A 99 1.92 -25.03 10.10
C VAL A 99 3.35 -25.27 10.60
N ASP A 100 4.32 -24.86 9.80
CA ASP A 100 5.73 -24.88 10.21
C ASP A 100 6.08 -23.57 10.92
N VAL A 101 6.29 -23.60 12.24
CA VAL A 101 6.58 -22.40 13.03
C VAL A 101 8.06 -22.40 13.43
N ARG A 102 8.81 -21.44 12.89
CA ARG A 102 10.27 -21.33 12.99
C ARG A 102 10.72 -20.15 13.82
N HIS A 103 11.62 -20.40 14.79
CA HIS A 103 12.35 -19.37 15.49
C HIS A 103 13.56 -18.95 14.65
N ALA A 104 13.43 -17.89 13.87
CA ALA A 104 14.49 -17.41 12.97
C ALA A 104 14.28 -15.92 12.63
N ASP A 105 15.36 -15.26 12.22
CA ASP A 105 15.28 -13.97 11.54
C ASP A 105 14.73 -14.16 10.11
N ALA A 106 13.84 -13.25 9.67
CA ALA A 106 13.19 -13.34 8.35
C ALA A 106 14.18 -13.41 7.19
N ASN A 107 15.29 -12.65 7.23
CA ASN A 107 16.32 -12.72 6.20
C ASN A 107 17.02 -14.08 6.19
N VAL A 108 17.29 -14.66 7.38
CA VAL A 108 17.89 -15.99 7.49
C VAL A 108 16.97 -17.05 6.90
N GLU A 109 15.67 -16.98 7.20
CA GLU A 109 14.68 -17.90 6.65
C GLU A 109 14.59 -17.78 5.12
N LEU A 110 14.49 -16.57 4.61
CA LEU A 110 14.45 -16.29 3.17
C LEU A 110 15.74 -16.75 2.45
N HIS A 111 16.91 -16.69 3.09
CA HIS A 111 18.12 -17.24 2.50
C HIS A 111 18.17 -18.79 2.47
N ARG A 112 17.44 -19.45 3.36
CA ARG A 112 17.36 -20.94 3.43
C ARG A 112 16.35 -21.51 2.43
N SER A 113 15.19 -20.85 2.31
CA SER A 113 14.03 -21.38 1.58
C SER A 113 13.47 -20.35 0.61
N ALA A 114 12.74 -20.82 -0.41
CA ALA A 114 12.02 -19.98 -1.35
C ALA A 114 10.53 -20.32 -1.27
N TYR A 115 9.70 -19.30 -1.35
CA TYR A 115 8.25 -19.39 -1.20
C TYR A 115 7.53 -18.79 -2.40
N ASP A 116 6.33 -19.27 -2.68
CA ASP A 116 5.51 -18.69 -3.75
C ASP A 116 4.94 -17.34 -3.35
N VAL A 117 4.54 -17.22 -2.09
CA VAL A 117 4.09 -15.97 -1.48
C VAL A 117 4.95 -15.63 -0.27
N VAL A 118 5.40 -14.40 -0.17
CA VAL A 118 6.10 -13.87 1.02
C VAL A 118 5.35 -12.67 1.56
N ASP A 119 5.05 -12.67 2.84
CA ASP A 119 4.42 -11.55 3.55
C ASP A 119 5.41 -10.89 4.52
N LEU A 120 5.72 -9.62 4.26
CA LEU A 120 6.54 -8.76 5.09
C LEU A 120 5.63 -7.77 5.83
N ASP A 121 5.45 -7.94 7.13
CA ASP A 121 4.67 -7.03 7.99
C ASP A 121 5.49 -6.57 9.22
N PRO A 122 6.61 -5.86 9.00
CA PRO A 122 7.48 -5.39 10.08
C PRO A 122 6.89 -4.18 10.80
N PHE A 123 7.41 -3.90 11.99
CA PHE A 123 7.34 -2.56 12.56
C PHE A 123 8.23 -1.60 11.76
N GLY A 124 7.65 -0.51 11.26
CA GLY A 124 8.38 0.52 10.51
C GLY A 124 8.53 0.16 9.04
N THR A 125 9.77 0.27 8.55
CA THR A 125 10.09 0.07 7.14
C THR A 125 10.33 -1.40 6.78
N PRO A 126 9.77 -1.90 5.65
CA PRO A 126 10.05 -3.25 5.15
C PRO A 126 11.40 -3.37 4.43
N MET A 127 12.08 -2.26 4.14
CA MET A 127 13.27 -2.25 3.28
C MET A 127 14.43 -3.13 3.76
N PRO A 128 14.69 -3.34 5.08
CA PRO A 128 15.72 -4.27 5.54
C PRO A 128 15.52 -5.73 5.13
N PHE A 129 14.31 -6.11 4.71
CA PHE A 129 13.93 -7.47 4.32
C PHE A 129 13.70 -7.61 2.81
N ALA A 130 13.61 -6.50 2.07
CA ALA A 130 13.22 -6.47 0.67
C ALA A 130 14.18 -7.28 -0.22
N ASP A 131 15.49 -7.14 -0.06
CA ASP A 131 16.47 -7.83 -0.88
C ASP A 131 16.37 -9.37 -0.75
N ALA A 132 16.26 -9.88 0.47
CA ALA A 132 16.10 -11.31 0.70
C ALA A 132 14.74 -11.82 0.15
N ALA A 133 13.67 -11.01 0.28
CA ALA A 133 12.38 -11.34 -0.27
C ALA A 133 12.42 -11.40 -1.81
N PHE A 134 12.99 -10.41 -2.49
CA PHE A 134 13.13 -10.45 -3.95
C PHE A 134 14.03 -11.59 -4.44
N ALA A 135 15.03 -11.99 -3.68
CA ALA A 135 15.86 -13.13 -4.02
C ALA A 135 15.10 -14.47 -3.95
N ARG A 136 14.06 -14.59 -3.11
CA ARG A 136 13.46 -15.88 -2.72
C ARG A 136 11.94 -15.98 -2.88
N CYS A 137 11.21 -14.88 -2.98
CA CYS A 137 9.79 -14.89 -3.35
C CYS A 137 9.65 -15.20 -4.85
N ARG A 138 8.79 -16.15 -5.20
CA ARG A 138 8.63 -16.60 -6.59
C ARG A 138 7.56 -15.81 -7.33
N ASN A 139 6.43 -15.52 -6.67
CA ASN A 139 5.21 -15.09 -7.35
C ASN A 139 4.59 -13.81 -6.77
N LEU A 140 4.22 -13.80 -5.48
CA LEU A 140 3.50 -12.68 -4.86
C LEU A 140 4.24 -12.18 -3.60
N LEU A 141 4.67 -10.92 -3.63
CA LEU A 141 5.25 -10.25 -2.47
C LEU A 141 4.22 -9.32 -1.84
N CYS A 142 3.83 -9.62 -0.62
CA CYS A 142 2.92 -8.81 0.20
C CYS A 142 3.75 -7.97 1.17
N VAL A 143 3.53 -6.67 1.20
CA VAL A 143 4.36 -5.75 2.00
C VAL A 143 3.52 -4.76 2.76
N THR A 144 3.76 -4.63 4.07
CA THR A 144 3.26 -3.54 4.90
C THR A 144 4.39 -2.61 5.30
N ALA A 145 4.19 -1.30 5.22
CA ALA A 145 5.03 -0.28 5.81
C ALA A 145 4.21 0.53 6.83
N THR A 146 4.66 0.59 8.07
CA THR A 146 3.98 1.32 9.16
C THR A 146 4.66 2.63 9.53
N ASP A 147 5.81 2.95 8.93
CA ASP A 147 6.53 4.21 9.09
C ASP A 147 6.00 5.30 8.16
N THR A 148 4.70 5.60 8.27
CA THR A 148 4.01 6.56 7.40
C THR A 148 4.61 7.97 7.47
N ALA A 149 5.12 8.42 8.62
CA ALA A 149 5.72 9.74 8.76
C ALA A 149 6.99 9.94 7.89
N PRO A 150 7.95 8.99 7.83
CA PRO A 150 9.02 8.98 6.83
C PRO A 150 8.51 8.96 5.38
N LEU A 151 7.62 8.05 5.05
CA LEU A 151 7.07 7.89 3.70
C LEU A 151 6.34 9.14 3.21
N CYS A 152 5.56 9.78 4.07
CA CYS A 152 4.78 10.97 3.76
C CYS A 152 5.57 12.29 3.86
N GLY A 153 6.88 12.24 4.11
CA GLY A 153 7.75 13.42 4.15
C GLY A 153 7.74 14.21 5.45
N ALA A 154 6.95 13.83 6.45
CA ALA A 154 6.95 14.50 7.76
C ALA A 154 8.28 14.29 8.51
N HIS A 155 8.93 13.14 8.31
CA HIS A 155 10.28 12.84 8.77
C HIS A 155 11.24 12.68 7.60
N PHE A 156 11.50 13.78 6.88
CA PHE A 156 12.25 13.84 5.62
C PHE A 156 13.52 12.98 5.59
N ASN A 157 14.49 13.26 6.50
CA ASN A 157 15.77 12.55 6.51
C ASN A 157 15.63 11.05 6.75
N SER A 158 14.63 10.64 7.51
CA SER A 158 14.31 9.21 7.72
C SER A 158 13.79 8.57 6.45
N GLY A 159 12.89 9.27 5.74
CA GLY A 159 12.40 8.82 4.43
C GLY A 159 13.52 8.64 3.43
N VAL A 160 14.43 9.61 3.32
CA VAL A 160 15.59 9.52 2.42
C VAL A 160 16.48 8.31 2.79
N ARG A 161 16.78 8.11 4.06
CA ARG A 161 17.63 6.97 4.49
C ARG A 161 16.98 5.62 4.27
N SER A 162 15.69 5.49 4.57
CA SER A 162 14.98 4.21 4.53
C SER A 162 14.61 3.80 3.10
N TYR A 163 14.24 4.76 2.25
CA TYR A 163 13.66 4.48 0.94
C TYR A 163 14.52 4.96 -0.24
N GLY A 164 15.62 5.69 0.01
CA GLY A 164 16.47 6.21 -1.05
C GLY A 164 15.72 7.12 -2.03
N ALA A 165 14.74 7.88 -1.55
CA ALA A 165 13.91 8.80 -2.30
C ALA A 165 13.66 10.07 -1.49
N VAL A 166 13.33 11.17 -2.15
CA VAL A 166 13.03 12.47 -1.53
C VAL A 166 11.51 12.59 -1.35
N PRO A 167 10.97 12.37 -0.13
CA PRO A 167 9.55 12.56 0.14
C PRO A 167 9.23 14.04 0.37
N ARG A 168 7.97 14.44 0.11
CA ARG A 168 7.46 15.78 0.44
C ARG A 168 6.12 15.67 1.18
N ASN A 169 5.99 16.47 2.23
CA ASN A 169 4.73 16.56 2.99
C ASN A 169 3.78 17.54 2.31
N THR A 170 3.01 17.04 1.37
CA THR A 170 2.05 17.78 0.54
C THR A 170 0.60 17.43 0.94
N ASP A 171 -0.39 18.04 0.29
CA ASP A 171 -1.81 17.71 0.43
C ASP A 171 -2.15 16.27 0.02
N TYR A 172 -1.32 15.66 -0.84
CA TYR A 172 -1.42 14.23 -1.25
C TYR A 172 -0.36 13.34 -0.57
N HIS A 173 0.10 13.70 0.62
CA HIS A 173 1.15 12.96 1.34
C HIS A 173 0.85 11.46 1.56
N PRO A 174 -0.40 10.96 1.70
CA PRO A 174 -0.65 9.52 1.79
C PRO A 174 -0.27 8.78 0.50
N GLU A 175 -0.61 9.34 -0.67
CA GLU A 175 -0.20 8.78 -1.96
C GLU A 175 1.29 8.95 -2.22
N MET A 176 1.91 10.03 -1.76
CA MET A 176 3.36 10.18 -1.76
C MET A 176 4.02 8.98 -1.09
N GLY A 177 3.52 8.55 0.08
CA GLY A 177 4.02 7.40 0.80
C GLY A 177 3.87 6.09 0.01
N VAL A 178 2.73 5.87 -0.63
CA VAL A 178 2.50 4.73 -1.52
C VAL A 178 3.53 4.70 -2.65
N ARG A 179 3.71 5.82 -3.36
CA ARG A 179 4.59 5.90 -4.55
C ARG A 179 6.07 5.81 -4.20
N ILE A 180 6.48 6.29 -3.04
CA ILE A 180 7.85 6.12 -2.51
C ILE A 180 8.11 4.65 -2.16
N LEU A 181 7.19 3.98 -1.48
CA LEU A 181 7.33 2.57 -1.13
C LEU A 181 7.45 1.70 -2.40
N LEU A 182 6.53 1.87 -3.36
CA LEU A 182 6.54 1.13 -4.62
C LEU A 182 7.82 1.38 -5.42
N SER A 183 8.29 2.63 -5.50
CA SER A 183 9.57 2.98 -6.14
C SER A 183 10.76 2.28 -5.49
N ALA A 184 10.81 2.25 -4.15
CA ALA A 184 11.90 1.59 -3.43
C ALA A 184 11.88 0.07 -3.65
N LEU A 185 10.69 -0.55 -3.64
CA LEU A 185 10.51 -1.98 -3.91
C LEU A 185 10.87 -2.32 -5.37
N ALA A 186 10.43 -1.53 -6.35
CA ALA A 186 10.78 -1.74 -7.76
C ALA A 186 12.30 -1.70 -7.99
N ARG A 187 13.00 -0.71 -7.41
CA ARG A 187 14.47 -0.59 -7.48
C ARG A 187 15.19 -1.74 -6.77
N SER A 188 14.65 -2.23 -5.64
CA SER A 188 15.19 -3.43 -4.98
C SER A 188 15.01 -4.67 -5.84
N GLY A 189 13.81 -4.88 -6.40
CA GLY A 189 13.50 -6.02 -7.28
C GLY A 189 14.37 -6.05 -8.53
N ALA A 190 14.56 -4.90 -9.17
CA ALA A 190 15.37 -4.77 -10.39
C ALA A 190 16.83 -5.26 -10.21
N ARG A 191 17.42 -5.13 -9.02
CA ARG A 191 18.76 -5.65 -8.71
C ARG A 191 18.86 -7.18 -8.76
N PHE A 192 17.71 -7.87 -8.78
CA PHE A 192 17.59 -9.33 -8.88
C PHE A 192 16.95 -9.78 -10.20
N ASP A 193 16.90 -8.90 -11.21
CA ASP A 193 16.19 -9.13 -12.48
C ASP A 193 14.70 -9.47 -12.27
N VAL A 194 14.07 -8.84 -11.28
CA VAL A 194 12.65 -9.03 -10.92
C VAL A 194 11.89 -7.74 -11.18
N GLY A 195 10.94 -7.81 -12.12
CA GLY A 195 9.92 -6.77 -12.29
C GLY A 195 8.81 -6.93 -11.28
N VAL A 196 8.20 -5.81 -10.87
CA VAL A 196 7.07 -5.76 -9.95
C VAL A 196 5.84 -5.18 -10.66
N GLN A 197 4.69 -5.80 -10.45
CA GLN A 197 3.40 -5.29 -10.85
C GLN A 197 2.50 -5.14 -9.61
N PRO A 198 2.12 -3.91 -9.21
CA PRO A 198 1.16 -3.72 -8.14
C PRO A 198 -0.22 -4.24 -8.56
N LEU A 199 -0.70 -5.30 -7.88
CA LEU A 199 -2.04 -5.85 -8.09
C LEU A 199 -3.09 -5.13 -7.24
N LEU A 200 -2.73 -4.81 -6.01
CA LEU A 200 -3.56 -4.09 -5.06
C LEU A 200 -2.66 -3.32 -4.11
N THR A 201 -2.86 -2.00 -4.03
CA THR A 201 -2.18 -1.15 -3.03
C THR A 201 -3.20 -0.25 -2.38
N HIS A 202 -3.19 -0.18 -1.06
CA HIS A 202 -4.03 0.74 -0.30
C HIS A 202 -3.27 1.37 0.86
N ALA A 203 -3.70 2.55 1.25
CA ALA A 203 -3.14 3.28 2.39
C ALA A 203 -4.21 3.55 3.44
N SER A 204 -3.78 3.59 4.69
CA SER A 204 -4.55 4.11 5.81
C SER A 204 -3.70 5.15 6.55
N SER A 205 -4.28 5.81 7.58
CA SER A 205 -3.50 6.73 8.42
C SER A 205 -2.33 6.05 9.15
N HIS A 206 -2.27 4.73 9.19
CA HIS A 206 -1.32 3.96 10.02
C HIS A 206 -0.37 3.05 9.24
N TYR A 207 -0.66 2.77 7.97
CA TYR A 207 0.17 1.89 7.14
C TYR A 207 -0.12 2.06 5.65
N VAL A 208 0.85 1.65 4.83
CA VAL A 208 0.67 1.35 3.42
C VAL A 208 0.79 -0.15 3.25
N ARG A 209 -0.15 -0.76 2.51
CA ARG A 209 -0.14 -2.18 2.17
C ARG A 209 -0.14 -2.35 0.66
N THR A 210 0.74 -3.20 0.14
CA THR A 210 0.81 -3.54 -1.29
C THR A 210 0.99 -5.03 -1.51
N TYR A 211 0.44 -5.52 -2.62
CA TYR A 211 0.54 -6.89 -3.11
C TYR A 211 1.14 -6.81 -4.52
N LEU A 212 2.37 -7.28 -4.67
CA LEU A 212 3.16 -7.17 -5.89
C LEU A 212 3.28 -8.53 -6.55
N GLU A 213 2.77 -8.68 -7.76
CA GLU A 213 3.10 -9.81 -8.61
C GLU A 213 4.53 -9.65 -9.13
N LEU A 214 5.31 -10.71 -9.09
CA LEU A 214 6.72 -10.71 -9.45
C LEU A 214 6.95 -11.44 -10.77
N GLU A 215 7.62 -10.80 -11.72
CA GLU A 215 8.08 -11.43 -12.95
C GLU A 215 9.61 -11.47 -12.99
N ARG A 216 10.18 -12.69 -13.00
CA ARG A 216 11.64 -12.91 -12.97
C ARG A 216 12.23 -12.90 -14.37
N LYS A 217 12.38 -11.69 -14.93
CA LYS A 217 12.97 -11.41 -16.24
C LYS A 217 13.63 -10.03 -16.24
N PRO A 218 14.83 -9.86 -16.80
CA PRO A 218 15.45 -8.54 -16.94
C PRO A 218 14.54 -7.51 -17.61
N THR A 219 13.82 -7.91 -18.67
CA THR A 219 12.91 -7.01 -19.40
C THR A 219 11.72 -6.55 -18.56
N ALA A 220 11.23 -7.36 -17.62
CA ALA A 220 10.18 -6.96 -16.68
C ALA A 220 10.73 -6.01 -15.60
N ALA A 221 11.98 -6.23 -15.17
CA ALA A 221 12.66 -5.31 -14.27
C ALA A 221 12.88 -3.93 -14.93
N ASP A 222 13.33 -3.92 -16.19
CA ASP A 222 13.50 -2.70 -16.98
C ASP A 222 12.16 -1.95 -17.11
N ALA A 223 11.07 -2.65 -17.47
CA ALA A 223 9.74 -2.07 -17.57
C ALA A 223 9.25 -1.47 -16.23
N ALA A 224 9.54 -2.13 -15.11
CA ALA A 224 9.21 -1.58 -13.79
C ALA A 224 10.03 -0.31 -13.47
N LEU A 225 11.29 -0.21 -13.92
CA LEU A 225 12.12 0.99 -13.76
C LEU A 225 11.64 2.14 -14.67
N GLU A 226 11.05 1.87 -15.83
CA GLU A 226 10.45 2.87 -16.72
C GLU A 226 9.22 3.55 -16.11
N GLU A 227 8.56 2.90 -15.13
CA GLU A 227 7.46 3.50 -14.36
C GLU A 227 7.93 4.47 -13.27
N LEU A 228 9.24 4.64 -13.07
CA LEU A 228 9.78 5.57 -12.09
C LEU A 228 9.91 6.98 -12.67
N GLY A 229 9.81 7.96 -11.77
CA GLY A 229 9.98 9.36 -12.16
C GLY A 229 10.03 10.31 -10.99
N SER A 230 9.92 11.59 -11.27
CA SER A 230 9.90 12.68 -10.31
C SER A 230 8.60 13.49 -10.42
N LEU A 231 8.39 14.32 -9.43
CA LEU A 231 7.24 15.22 -9.32
C LEU A 231 7.71 16.60 -8.94
N SER A 232 7.30 17.62 -9.72
CA SER A 232 7.37 19.02 -9.36
C SER A 232 6.03 19.50 -8.81
N HIS A 233 6.01 20.14 -7.65
CA HIS A 233 4.80 20.66 -6.98
C HIS A 233 4.97 22.13 -6.63
N CYS A 234 4.02 22.96 -7.07
CA CYS A 234 3.97 24.38 -6.72
C CYS A 234 3.18 24.59 -5.41
N GLU A 235 3.84 25.15 -4.39
CA GLU A 235 3.21 25.45 -3.09
C GLU A 235 2.26 26.65 -3.17
N ASP A 236 2.36 27.50 -4.22
CA ASP A 236 1.54 28.71 -4.37
C ASP A 236 0.17 28.44 -5.00
N CYS A 237 0.08 27.48 -5.93
CA CYS A 237 -1.18 27.22 -6.64
C CYS A 237 -1.57 25.75 -6.73
N LEU A 238 -0.82 24.86 -6.09
CA LEU A 238 -1.02 23.41 -6.05
C LEU A 238 -0.88 22.72 -7.42
N TYR A 239 -0.29 23.38 -8.41
CA TYR A 239 0.07 22.78 -9.70
C TYR A 239 1.07 21.65 -9.50
N ARG A 240 0.96 20.59 -10.30
CA ARG A 240 1.85 19.42 -10.27
C ARG A 240 2.19 19.00 -11.69
N GLU A 241 3.42 18.53 -11.82
CA GLU A 241 3.91 17.93 -13.06
C GLU A 241 4.73 16.69 -12.75
N HIS A 242 4.52 15.63 -13.52
CA HIS A 242 5.18 14.34 -13.34
C HIS A 242 6.12 14.09 -14.52
N HIS A 243 7.37 13.76 -14.22
CA HIS A 243 8.39 13.48 -15.23
C HIS A 243 8.87 12.03 -15.09
N ARG A 244 8.61 11.21 -16.11
CA ARG A 244 9.12 9.82 -16.15
C ARG A 244 10.63 9.82 -16.39
N GLY A 245 11.33 8.90 -15.74
CA GLY A 245 12.77 8.71 -15.84
C GLY A 245 13.48 8.81 -14.49
N LEU A 246 14.67 8.22 -14.43
CA LEU A 246 15.49 8.18 -13.21
C LEU A 246 16.24 9.49 -12.93
N ILE A 247 16.37 10.36 -13.94
CA ILE A 247 16.99 11.68 -13.81
C ILE A 247 15.85 12.69 -13.73
N ALA A 248 15.79 13.43 -12.62
CA ALA A 248 14.82 14.50 -12.46
C ALA A 248 15.12 15.65 -13.40
N ASP A 249 14.06 16.26 -13.95
CA ASP A 249 14.11 17.50 -14.73
C ASP A 249 13.21 18.53 -14.02
N PRO A 250 13.72 19.20 -12.97
CA PRO A 250 12.93 20.08 -12.12
C PRO A 250 12.49 21.34 -12.86
N LEU A 251 11.29 21.80 -12.56
CA LEU A 251 10.81 23.10 -13.07
C LEU A 251 11.54 24.25 -12.39
N GLU A 252 11.92 25.28 -13.16
CA GLU A 252 12.47 26.54 -12.61
C GLU A 252 11.36 27.48 -12.12
N THR A 253 10.23 27.49 -12.82
CA THR A 253 9.05 28.31 -12.49
C THR A 253 7.78 27.53 -12.76
N CYS A 254 6.74 27.81 -11.98
CA CYS A 254 5.43 27.16 -12.15
C CYS A 254 4.75 27.62 -13.46
N PRO A 255 4.40 26.72 -14.39
CA PRO A 255 3.75 27.11 -15.63
C PRO A 255 2.33 27.65 -15.45
N ASN A 256 1.67 27.33 -14.30
CA ASN A 256 0.31 27.77 -14.00
C ASN A 256 0.26 29.20 -13.40
N CYS A 257 1.16 29.54 -12.46
CA CYS A 257 1.10 30.83 -11.76
C CYS A 257 2.37 31.68 -11.86
N GLY A 258 3.46 31.19 -12.48
CA GLY A 258 4.75 31.85 -12.56
C GLY A 258 5.54 31.89 -11.23
N GLY A 259 5.06 31.22 -10.17
CA GLY A 259 5.73 31.18 -8.88
C GLY A 259 7.01 30.35 -8.91
N GLU A 260 7.93 30.63 -7.98
CA GLU A 260 9.22 29.93 -7.85
C GLU A 260 9.24 28.95 -6.63
N ARG A 261 8.14 28.86 -5.87
CA ARG A 261 8.05 27.98 -4.71
C ARG A 261 7.69 26.55 -5.15
N LEU A 262 8.69 25.87 -5.71
CA LEU A 262 8.56 24.52 -6.22
C LEU A 262 9.20 23.51 -5.27
N LEU A 263 8.54 22.38 -5.06
CA LEU A 263 9.04 21.22 -4.34
C LEU A 263 9.27 20.08 -5.33
N GLU A 264 10.43 19.45 -5.24
CA GLU A 264 10.77 18.27 -6.03
C GLU A 264 10.72 17.02 -5.15
N ALA A 265 10.08 15.96 -5.64
CA ALA A 265 10.00 14.66 -4.99
C ALA A 265 10.41 13.52 -5.94
N GLY A 266 11.02 12.48 -5.40
CA GLY A 266 11.37 11.29 -6.21
C GLY A 266 12.65 10.58 -5.77
N PRO A 267 12.98 9.47 -6.45
CA PRO A 267 12.15 8.80 -7.45
C PRO A 267 10.86 8.21 -6.88
N LEU A 268 9.76 8.38 -7.61
CA LEU A 268 8.43 7.91 -7.30
C LEU A 268 8.00 6.84 -8.32
N TRP A 269 7.11 5.94 -7.91
CA TRP A 269 6.36 5.09 -8.83
C TRP A 269 5.24 5.93 -9.47
N LEU A 270 5.28 6.13 -10.78
CA LEU A 270 4.29 6.89 -11.55
C LEU A 270 3.28 6.01 -12.28
N GLY A 271 3.50 4.70 -12.29
CA GLY A 271 2.58 3.72 -12.87
C GLY A 271 1.33 3.48 -12.02
N PRO A 272 0.45 2.58 -12.49
CA PRO A 272 -0.72 2.14 -11.75
C PRO A 272 -0.34 1.53 -10.40
N THR A 273 -1.16 1.79 -9.37
CA THR A 273 -0.98 1.23 -8.03
C THR A 273 -1.86 0.00 -7.76
N CYS A 274 -2.81 -0.27 -8.68
CA CYS A 274 -3.73 -1.40 -8.65
C CYS A 274 -3.96 -1.94 -10.06
N ASP A 275 -4.34 -3.22 -10.15
CA ASP A 275 -4.97 -3.84 -11.31
C ASP A 275 -6.49 -3.90 -11.03
N PRO A 276 -7.35 -3.10 -11.70
CA PRO A 276 -8.78 -3.03 -11.40
C PRO A 276 -9.49 -4.39 -11.50
N ALA A 277 -9.10 -5.24 -12.47
CA ALA A 277 -9.68 -6.57 -12.61
C ALA A 277 -9.30 -7.49 -11.44
N PHE A 278 -8.08 -7.36 -10.92
CA PHE A 278 -7.67 -8.10 -9.73
C PHE A 278 -8.36 -7.56 -8.47
N VAL A 279 -8.51 -6.24 -8.33
CA VAL A 279 -9.24 -5.60 -7.22
C VAL A 279 -10.69 -6.09 -7.17
N ALA A 280 -11.39 -6.15 -8.31
CA ALA A 280 -12.73 -6.72 -8.41
C ALA A 280 -12.74 -8.20 -7.96
N ALA A 281 -11.76 -8.98 -8.43
CA ALA A 281 -11.63 -10.38 -8.02
C ALA A 281 -11.39 -10.56 -6.52
N VAL A 282 -10.67 -9.65 -5.86
CA VAL A 282 -10.47 -9.64 -4.39
C VAL A 282 -11.78 -9.28 -3.69
N ARG A 283 -12.49 -8.22 -4.15
CA ARG A 283 -13.79 -7.80 -3.58
C ARG A 283 -14.81 -8.94 -3.55
N ASP A 284 -14.92 -9.68 -4.65
CA ASP A 284 -15.86 -10.80 -4.78
C ASP A 284 -15.52 -12.00 -3.87
N ARG A 285 -14.33 -11.98 -3.24
CA ARG A 285 -13.85 -13.04 -2.34
C ARG A 285 -13.79 -12.67 -0.87
N ILE A 286 -14.31 -11.50 -0.51
CA ILE A 286 -14.48 -11.13 0.90
C ILE A 286 -15.69 -11.90 1.45
N PRO A 287 -15.51 -12.81 2.43
CA PRO A 287 -16.62 -13.51 3.08
C PRO A 287 -17.50 -12.55 3.88
N ASP A 288 -18.80 -12.79 3.89
CA ASP A 288 -19.76 -11.97 4.64
C ASP A 288 -19.54 -12.04 6.17
N GLU A 289 -18.97 -13.15 6.63
CA GLU A 289 -18.65 -13.40 8.05
C GLU A 289 -17.42 -12.62 8.55
N PHE A 290 -16.63 -12.01 7.69
CA PHE A 290 -15.50 -11.18 8.12
C PHE A 290 -16.00 -9.90 8.80
N ALA A 291 -15.44 -9.59 9.97
CA ALA A 291 -15.89 -8.44 10.76
C ALA A 291 -15.73 -7.09 10.01
N THR A 292 -14.79 -7.02 9.05
CA THR A 292 -14.56 -5.81 8.25
C THR A 292 -15.07 -5.92 6.81
N ALA A 293 -15.93 -6.91 6.49
CA ALA A 293 -16.38 -7.21 5.13
C ALA A 293 -16.94 -5.99 4.38
N ASN A 294 -17.87 -5.26 4.98
CA ASN A 294 -18.48 -4.08 4.34
C ASN A 294 -17.44 -3.00 4.05
N LYS A 295 -16.61 -2.68 5.04
CA LYS A 295 -15.54 -1.68 4.89
C LYS A 295 -14.50 -2.11 3.83
N GLY A 296 -14.19 -3.42 3.76
CA GLY A 296 -13.32 -3.97 2.74
C GLY A 296 -13.88 -3.82 1.33
N ARG A 297 -15.18 -4.12 1.13
CA ARG A 297 -15.85 -3.97 -0.15
C ARG A 297 -15.92 -2.50 -0.60
N GLU A 298 -16.31 -1.59 0.29
CA GLU A 298 -16.34 -0.14 -0.01
C GLU A 298 -14.97 0.39 -0.43
N LEU A 299 -13.90 -0.03 0.27
CA LEU A 299 -12.54 0.33 -0.11
C LEU A 299 -12.18 -0.22 -1.49
N LEU A 300 -12.48 -1.48 -1.76
CA LEU A 300 -12.13 -2.11 -3.03
C LEU A 300 -12.98 -1.57 -4.20
N GLU A 301 -14.25 -1.21 -3.99
CA GLU A 301 -15.07 -0.51 -4.99
C GLU A 301 -14.45 0.84 -5.38
N THR A 302 -13.96 1.59 -4.38
CA THR A 302 -13.26 2.85 -4.65
C THR A 302 -11.97 2.61 -5.43
N LEU A 303 -11.15 1.63 -5.02
CA LEU A 303 -9.88 1.31 -5.68
C LEU A 303 -10.06 0.76 -7.10
N GLU A 304 -11.13 0.02 -7.37
CA GLU A 304 -11.46 -0.50 -8.70
C GLU A 304 -11.79 0.64 -9.67
N ALA A 305 -12.48 1.66 -9.18
CA ALA A 305 -12.89 2.83 -9.97
C ALA A 305 -11.83 3.95 -10.00
N GLU A 306 -10.82 3.90 -9.13
CA GLU A 306 -9.83 4.96 -8.97
C GLU A 306 -8.93 5.06 -10.21
N LEU A 307 -8.83 6.27 -10.80
CA LEU A 307 -7.99 6.53 -11.95
C LEU A 307 -6.51 6.26 -11.65
N ALA A 308 -5.81 5.68 -12.64
CA ALA A 308 -4.40 5.35 -12.52
C ALA A 308 -3.44 6.56 -12.60
N VAL A 309 -3.97 7.78 -12.67
CA VAL A 309 -3.15 9.00 -12.71
C VAL A 309 -2.49 9.29 -11.35
N PRO A 310 -1.21 9.65 -11.32
CA PRO A 310 -0.60 10.18 -10.10
C PRO A 310 -0.88 11.68 -10.04
N THR A 311 -1.19 12.25 -8.99
CA THR A 311 -1.47 12.06 -7.60
C THR A 311 -2.89 12.54 -7.31
N HIS A 312 -3.52 12.18 -6.18
CA HIS A 312 -4.86 12.70 -5.88
C HIS A 312 -4.84 14.18 -5.50
N TYR A 313 -5.98 14.86 -5.72
CA TYR A 313 -6.29 16.17 -5.15
C TYR A 313 -7.21 16.03 -3.94
N ASP A 314 -7.20 17.03 -3.06
CA ASP A 314 -8.20 17.21 -2.00
C ASP A 314 -9.10 18.40 -2.36
N GLN A 315 -10.40 18.15 -2.57
CA GLN A 315 -11.39 19.16 -2.94
C GLN A 315 -11.41 20.32 -1.94
N HIS A 316 -11.46 20.01 -0.63
CA HIS A 316 -11.52 21.04 0.40
C HIS A 316 -10.26 21.91 0.40
N ARG A 317 -9.09 21.33 0.12
CA ARG A 317 -7.85 22.07 0.00
C ARG A 317 -7.88 23.02 -1.19
N LEU A 318 -8.36 22.56 -2.36
CA LEU A 318 -8.50 23.37 -3.57
C LEU A 318 -9.52 24.51 -3.36
N CYS A 319 -10.70 24.19 -2.84
CA CYS A 319 -11.74 25.19 -2.56
C CYS A 319 -11.26 26.28 -1.60
N LYS A 320 -10.51 25.88 -0.55
CA LYS A 320 -9.88 26.83 0.39
C LYS A 320 -8.87 27.74 -0.30
N GLU A 321 -8.05 27.21 -1.18
CA GLU A 321 -7.04 28.00 -1.94
C GLU A 321 -7.72 29.02 -2.88
N TRP A 322 -8.85 28.64 -3.46
CA TRP A 322 -9.61 29.51 -4.36
C TRP A 322 -10.56 30.47 -3.64
N GLY A 323 -10.76 30.32 -2.33
CA GLY A 323 -11.73 31.12 -1.55
C GLY A 323 -13.19 30.78 -1.87
N LEU A 324 -13.48 29.54 -2.28
CA LEU A 324 -14.79 29.03 -2.66
C LEU A 324 -15.31 28.02 -1.63
N PRO A 325 -16.63 27.89 -1.45
CA PRO A 325 -17.20 26.80 -0.66
C PRO A 325 -16.99 25.45 -1.37
N ALA A 326 -17.01 24.33 -0.64
CA ALA A 326 -17.05 23.01 -1.23
C ALA A 326 -18.50 22.55 -1.41
N ASN A 327 -18.83 21.93 -2.55
CA ASN A 327 -20.10 21.25 -2.83
C ASN A 327 -19.98 19.73 -2.56
N ALA A 328 -21.02 18.96 -2.87
CA ALA A 328 -20.97 17.51 -2.78
C ALA A 328 -19.92 16.95 -3.78
N MET A 329 -19.16 15.92 -3.35
CA MET A 329 -18.10 15.34 -4.19
C MET A 329 -18.64 14.79 -5.52
N ASP A 330 -19.85 14.23 -5.53
CA ASP A 330 -20.42 13.67 -6.75
C ASP A 330 -20.77 14.77 -7.77
N ASP A 331 -21.26 15.92 -7.32
CA ASP A 331 -21.51 17.09 -8.15
C ASP A 331 -20.19 17.65 -8.71
N PHE A 332 -19.15 17.74 -7.86
CA PHE A 332 -17.82 18.19 -8.25
C PHE A 332 -17.18 17.30 -9.32
N LEU A 333 -17.32 15.99 -9.21
CA LEU A 333 -16.83 15.02 -10.20
C LEU A 333 -17.66 15.08 -11.49
N ALA A 334 -18.97 15.32 -11.38
CA ALA A 334 -19.85 15.48 -12.54
C ALA A 334 -19.46 16.70 -13.37
N ASP A 335 -19.15 17.86 -12.72
CA ASP A 335 -18.69 19.09 -13.40
C ASP A 335 -17.41 18.83 -14.21
N LEU A 336 -16.45 18.06 -13.66
CA LEU A 336 -15.24 17.66 -14.37
C LEU A 336 -15.57 16.80 -15.59
N GLY A 337 -16.49 15.83 -15.44
CA GLY A 337 -16.94 14.96 -16.52
C GLY A 337 -17.67 15.75 -17.63
N GLU A 338 -18.53 16.72 -17.28
CA GLU A 338 -19.20 17.61 -18.23
C GLU A 338 -18.23 18.51 -18.99
N ALA A 339 -17.11 18.89 -18.35
CA ALA A 339 -16.02 19.63 -18.98
C ALA A 339 -15.11 18.72 -19.86
N GLY A 340 -15.33 17.40 -19.87
CA GLY A 340 -14.61 16.43 -20.71
C GLY A 340 -13.37 15.82 -20.08
N TYR A 341 -13.19 15.93 -18.76
CA TYR A 341 -12.09 15.31 -18.03
C TYR A 341 -12.51 14.00 -17.38
N ASP A 342 -11.61 13.04 -17.33
CA ASP A 342 -11.80 11.84 -16.51
C ASP A 342 -11.63 12.21 -15.03
N ALA A 343 -12.55 11.74 -14.17
CA ALA A 343 -12.49 11.98 -12.74
C ALA A 343 -13.02 10.79 -11.93
N SER A 344 -12.42 10.54 -10.77
CA SER A 344 -12.85 9.49 -9.84
C SER A 344 -12.61 9.88 -8.40
N ARG A 345 -13.34 9.27 -7.47
CA ARG A 345 -12.97 9.30 -6.05
C ARG A 345 -11.60 8.64 -5.85
N ALA A 346 -10.87 9.04 -4.80
CA ALA A 346 -9.65 8.38 -4.37
C ALA A 346 -9.81 7.87 -2.92
N HIS A 347 -9.21 6.72 -2.61
CA HIS A 347 -9.43 6.00 -1.36
C HIS A 347 -8.79 6.63 -0.11
N TYR A 348 -8.05 7.73 -0.26
CA TYR A 348 -7.28 8.34 0.85
C TYR A 348 -8.15 9.08 1.86
N SER A 349 -9.24 9.70 1.42
CA SER A 349 -10.26 10.30 2.27
C SER A 349 -11.56 10.57 1.50
N GLY A 350 -12.65 10.96 2.20
CA GLY A 350 -13.91 11.30 1.56
C GLY A 350 -13.88 12.58 0.70
N THR A 351 -12.82 13.37 0.78
CA THR A 351 -12.62 14.63 0.03
C THR A 351 -11.57 14.52 -1.07
N THR A 352 -11.00 13.32 -1.28
CA THR A 352 -9.95 13.11 -2.27
C THR A 352 -10.48 12.54 -3.57
N PHE A 353 -9.90 13.01 -4.68
CA PHE A 353 -10.25 12.59 -6.02
C PHE A 353 -9.03 12.60 -6.95
N LYS A 354 -9.14 11.91 -8.09
CA LYS A 354 -8.17 11.92 -9.17
C LYS A 354 -8.80 12.38 -10.46
N THR A 355 -8.03 13.07 -11.28
CA THR A 355 -8.42 13.54 -12.62
C THR A 355 -7.19 13.73 -13.49
N ASP A 356 -7.36 13.68 -14.79
CA ASP A 356 -6.36 14.08 -15.78
C ASP A 356 -6.29 15.59 -16.01
N ALA A 357 -7.22 16.36 -15.44
CA ALA A 357 -7.23 17.82 -15.49
C ALA A 357 -6.12 18.42 -14.61
N THR A 358 -5.49 19.50 -15.10
CA THR A 358 -4.59 20.34 -14.30
C THR A 358 -5.37 21.17 -13.27
N VAL A 359 -4.69 21.70 -12.25
CA VAL A 359 -5.34 22.52 -11.21
C VAL A 359 -6.09 23.73 -11.77
N GLY A 360 -5.59 24.33 -12.85
CA GLY A 360 -6.26 25.44 -13.54
C GLY A 360 -7.53 25.02 -14.25
N GLU A 361 -7.51 23.88 -14.90
CA GLU A 361 -8.67 23.25 -15.58
C GLU A 361 -9.72 22.78 -14.58
N ILE A 362 -9.31 22.18 -13.45
CA ILE A 362 -10.23 21.81 -12.37
C ILE A 362 -10.99 23.06 -11.90
N ARG A 363 -10.28 24.17 -11.64
CA ARG A 363 -10.91 25.42 -11.21
C ARG A 363 -11.88 25.96 -12.26
N ALA A 364 -11.51 25.94 -13.54
CA ALA A 364 -12.37 26.41 -14.62
C ALA A 364 -13.64 25.57 -14.77
N ALA A 365 -13.53 24.25 -14.65
CA ALA A 365 -14.64 23.33 -14.78
C ALA A 365 -15.66 23.42 -13.63
N THR A 366 -15.20 23.73 -12.40
CA THR A 366 -16.04 23.66 -11.19
C THR A 366 -16.44 25.03 -10.62
N ALA A 367 -15.92 26.14 -11.18
CA ALA A 367 -16.13 27.49 -10.60
C ALA A 367 -17.59 27.95 -10.52
N GLU A 368 -18.43 27.59 -11.48
CA GLU A 368 -19.85 27.99 -11.52
C GLU A 368 -20.63 27.29 -10.41
N SER A 369 -20.53 25.98 -10.30
CA SER A 369 -21.25 25.17 -9.30
C SER A 369 -20.78 25.41 -7.85
N LEU A 370 -19.51 25.87 -7.67
CA LEU A 370 -18.98 26.24 -6.37
C LEU A 370 -19.39 27.67 -5.94
N SER A 371 -19.91 28.49 -6.85
CA SER A 371 -20.29 29.87 -6.58
C SER A 371 -21.76 30.04 -6.26
N ASP A 372 -22.59 29.05 -6.57
CA ASP A 372 -24.03 28.97 -6.28
C ASP A 372 -24.27 28.39 -4.88
#